data_98fd0c78f729e671e280bce4340ce04f
#
_entry.id   98fd0c78f729e671e280bce4340ce04f
#
_cell.length_a   1.000
_cell.length_b   1.000
_cell.length_c   1.000
_cell.angle_alpha   90.00
_cell.angle_beta   90.00
_cell.angle_gamma   90.00
#
_symmetry.space_group_name_H-M   'P 1'
#
loop_
_entity.id
_entity.type
_entity.pdbx_description
1 polymer ?
#
loop_
_entity_poly.entity_id
_entity_poly.type
_entity_poly.pdbx_seq_one_letter_code
_entity_poly.pdbx_strand_id
1 'polypeptide(L)'
;VSSKFHIPIIDVLRGFAALSVCLFHYVCTTKGYINDESILSVFNFGARGVQVFFIISGMVIPLSMITLGYKYSSFKVFILKRFIRIEPPYLVSVAIGVIILYSRNFILPESTTYITPSFRDILLHIGYLVPFVDDAKWVNTVYWTLSVEFQYYLYLALIFPLVLNNKMWQRIVFYVLLLLPPFFVESEAFFFHWSAFFLLGIIYVLWTTQKIEKYEYFLVSAFCTLSLAYNNEMIDLIVGLLTVAIIHLFRSFTFAYGRSLGNISYSLYLLHTLIGGTFVNLMSHKFILPYQKFIVILMGVLISLTSAAIFYKFIEKPTQQYTKKIK
;
A
#
# COMPACT_ATOMS: atom_id res chain seq x y z
N VAL A 1 17.99 11.07 9.55
CA VAL A 1 16.76 11.43 10.27
C VAL A 1 16.98 11.05 11.72
N SER A 2 16.96 12.04 12.60
CA SER A 2 17.19 11.84 14.04
C SER A 2 16.18 10.81 14.57
N SER A 3 16.63 9.92 15.44
CA SER A 3 15.86 8.82 16.06
C SER A 3 14.62 9.26 16.88
N LYS A 4 14.35 10.55 16.99
CA LYS A 4 13.30 11.14 17.83
C LYS A 4 11.84 10.87 17.35
N PHE A 5 11.61 10.43 16.10
CA PHE A 5 10.24 10.31 15.53
C PHE A 5 9.95 8.98 14.84
N HIS A 6 10.76 7.94 15.11
CA HIS A 6 10.46 6.60 14.61
C HIS A 6 9.41 5.95 15.51
N ILE A 7 8.35 5.42 14.91
CA ILE A 7 7.26 4.68 15.58
C ILE A 7 7.42 3.20 15.23
N PRO A 8 8.05 2.39 16.08
CA PRO A 8 8.45 1.02 15.73
C PRO A 8 7.30 0.09 15.33
N ILE A 9 6.14 0.24 15.95
CA ILE A 9 4.95 -0.58 15.63
C ILE A 9 4.52 -0.43 14.17
N ILE A 10 4.81 0.69 13.51
CA ILE A 10 4.49 0.91 12.10
C ILE A 10 5.23 -0.11 11.22
N ASP A 11 6.49 -0.40 11.51
CA ASP A 11 7.25 -1.40 10.73
C ASP A 11 6.62 -2.79 10.90
N VAL A 12 6.20 -3.13 12.13
CA VAL A 12 5.52 -4.39 12.43
C VAL A 12 4.20 -4.50 11.65
N LEU A 13 3.36 -3.47 11.73
CA LEU A 13 2.07 -3.44 11.03
C LEU A 13 2.23 -3.53 9.51
N ARG A 14 3.22 -2.84 8.93
CA ARG A 14 3.51 -2.95 7.49
C ARG A 14 3.86 -4.39 7.09
N GLY A 15 4.65 -5.06 7.89
CA GLY A 15 5.02 -6.45 7.65
C GLY A 15 3.81 -7.39 7.69
N PHE A 16 2.99 -7.27 8.72
CA PHE A 16 1.76 -8.07 8.86
C PHE A 16 0.73 -7.74 7.77
N ALA A 17 0.54 -6.47 7.43
CA ALA A 17 -0.36 -6.06 6.35
C ALA A 17 0.07 -6.65 5.00
N ALA A 18 1.37 -6.63 4.66
CA ALA A 18 1.87 -7.24 3.43
C ALA A 18 1.67 -8.76 3.42
N LEU A 19 1.91 -9.43 4.55
CA LEU A 19 1.71 -10.87 4.66
C LEU A 19 0.24 -11.26 4.57
N SER A 20 -0.67 -10.50 5.20
CA SER A 20 -2.11 -10.76 5.11
C SER A 20 -2.65 -10.58 3.70
N VAL A 21 -2.21 -9.55 2.96
CA VAL A 21 -2.53 -9.39 1.53
C VAL A 21 -2.00 -10.56 0.69
N CYS A 22 -0.78 -11.02 0.97
CA CYS A 22 -0.19 -12.18 0.31
C CYS A 22 -1.05 -13.45 0.53
N LEU A 23 -1.45 -13.74 1.77
CA LEU A 23 -2.31 -14.87 2.12
C LEU A 23 -3.70 -14.76 1.50
N PHE A 24 -4.31 -13.57 1.50
CA PHE A 24 -5.56 -13.31 0.79
C PHE A 24 -5.46 -13.71 -0.68
N HIS A 25 -4.43 -13.30 -1.37
CA HIS A 25 -4.26 -13.64 -2.78
C HIS A 25 -4.08 -15.15 -3.01
N TYR A 26 -3.41 -15.87 -2.13
CA TYR A 26 -3.20 -17.31 -2.30
C TYR A 26 -4.43 -18.15 -1.97
N VAL A 27 -5.18 -17.73 -0.96
CA VAL A 27 -6.34 -18.47 -0.47
C VAL A 27 -7.62 -18.10 -1.24
N CYS A 28 -7.85 -16.78 -1.43
CA CYS A 28 -9.13 -16.31 -1.92
C CYS A 28 -9.18 -16.06 -3.44
N THR A 29 -8.03 -15.77 -4.08
CA THR A 29 -8.03 -15.42 -5.52
C THR A 29 -7.59 -16.56 -6.44
N THR A 30 -7.01 -17.66 -5.92
CA THR A 30 -6.74 -18.88 -6.70
C THR A 30 -8.06 -19.63 -6.92
N LYS A 31 -8.66 -19.44 -8.10
CA LYS A 31 -10.02 -19.94 -8.42
C LYS A 31 -10.20 -21.42 -8.14
N GLY A 32 -11.20 -21.76 -7.31
CA GLY A 32 -11.61 -23.15 -7.02
C GLY A 32 -10.58 -23.96 -6.22
N TYR A 33 -9.50 -23.35 -5.76
CA TYR A 33 -8.48 -24.08 -5.00
C TYR A 33 -8.90 -24.32 -3.55
N ILE A 34 -9.37 -23.29 -2.87
CA ILE A 34 -10.01 -23.39 -1.55
C ILE A 34 -11.50 -23.12 -1.74
N ASN A 35 -12.36 -24.03 -1.26
CA ASN A 35 -13.82 -23.93 -1.38
C ASN A 35 -14.54 -23.89 -0.02
N ASP A 36 -13.79 -23.94 1.09
CA ASP A 36 -14.34 -23.82 2.45
C ASP A 36 -14.64 -22.36 2.74
N GLU A 37 -15.93 -22.03 2.89
CA GLU A 37 -16.41 -20.67 3.11
C GLU A 37 -15.86 -20.05 4.41
N SER A 38 -15.65 -20.87 5.46
CA SER A 38 -15.11 -20.41 6.73
C SER A 38 -13.64 -19.99 6.57
N ILE A 39 -12.85 -20.76 5.80
CA ILE A 39 -11.46 -20.40 5.48
C ILE A 39 -11.44 -19.15 4.61
N LEU A 40 -12.25 -19.11 3.56
CA LEU A 40 -12.31 -17.96 2.65
C LEU A 40 -12.70 -16.68 3.40
N SER A 41 -13.70 -16.74 4.30
CA SER A 41 -14.13 -15.56 5.07
C SER A 41 -12.99 -15.01 5.94
N VAL A 42 -12.25 -15.88 6.65
CA VAL A 42 -11.11 -15.46 7.48
C VAL A 42 -10.01 -14.80 6.65
N PHE A 43 -9.61 -15.44 5.55
CA PHE A 43 -8.50 -14.91 4.73
C PHE A 43 -8.89 -13.69 3.88
N ASN A 44 -10.20 -13.49 3.61
CA ASN A 44 -10.70 -12.30 2.92
C ASN A 44 -10.41 -11.00 3.69
N PHE A 45 -10.35 -11.06 5.02
CA PHE A 45 -9.89 -9.92 5.83
C PHE A 45 -8.47 -9.45 5.45
N GLY A 46 -7.66 -10.34 4.91
CA GLY A 46 -6.29 -10.00 4.48
C GLY A 46 -6.21 -8.93 3.40
N ALA A 47 -7.25 -8.80 2.56
CA ALA A 47 -7.33 -7.71 1.57
C ALA A 47 -7.26 -6.32 2.21
N ARG A 48 -7.78 -6.19 3.44
CA ARG A 48 -7.81 -4.92 4.21
C ARG A 48 -6.43 -4.46 4.67
N GLY A 49 -5.38 -5.22 4.44
CA GLY A 49 -3.99 -4.76 4.61
C GLY A 49 -3.67 -3.51 3.78
N VAL A 50 -4.41 -3.26 2.68
CA VAL A 50 -4.29 -2.05 1.86
C VAL A 50 -4.69 -0.80 2.64
N GLN A 51 -5.82 -0.83 3.37
CA GLN A 51 -6.29 0.28 4.21
C GLN A 51 -5.28 0.60 5.32
N VAL A 52 -4.66 -0.44 5.90
CA VAL A 52 -3.55 -0.27 6.88
C VAL A 52 -2.39 0.48 6.24
N PHE A 53 -2.00 0.15 5.00
CA PHE A 53 -0.94 0.88 4.29
C PHE A 53 -1.30 2.34 4.02
N PHE A 54 -2.54 2.66 3.65
CA PHE A 54 -2.97 4.03 3.40
C PHE A 54 -2.92 4.88 4.68
N ILE A 55 -3.35 4.35 5.82
CA ILE A 55 -3.24 5.04 7.12
C ILE A 55 -1.78 5.26 7.50
N ILE A 56 -0.93 4.23 7.34
CA ILE A 56 0.49 4.34 7.63
C ILE A 56 1.17 5.37 6.73
N SER A 57 0.84 5.39 5.43
CA SER A 57 1.33 6.43 4.50
C SER A 57 0.85 7.81 4.92
N GLY A 58 -0.42 7.92 5.37
CA GLY A 58 -0.98 9.13 6.01
C GLY A 58 -0.25 9.57 7.27
N MET A 59 0.47 8.69 7.96
CA MET A 59 1.29 9.04 9.13
C MET A 59 2.74 9.36 8.74
N VAL A 60 3.39 8.46 8.00
CA VAL A 60 4.84 8.52 7.75
C VAL A 60 5.22 9.71 6.87
N ILE A 61 4.37 10.03 5.87
CA ILE A 61 4.68 11.11 4.95
C ILE A 61 4.54 12.49 5.61
N PRO A 62 3.42 12.84 6.27
CA PRO A 62 3.29 14.10 7.02
C PRO A 62 4.34 14.25 8.11
N LEU A 63 4.64 13.17 8.85
CA LEU A 63 5.69 13.20 9.87
C LEU A 63 7.05 13.58 9.27
N SER A 64 7.38 13.01 8.10
CA SER A 64 8.60 13.38 7.35
C SER A 64 8.57 14.85 6.90
N MET A 65 7.42 15.34 6.40
CA MET A 65 7.27 16.72 5.94
C MET A 65 7.41 17.71 7.11
N ILE A 66 6.80 17.44 8.25
CA ILE A 66 6.93 18.25 9.46
C ILE A 66 8.39 18.29 9.94
N THR A 67 9.01 17.11 10.06
CA THR A 67 10.40 16.97 10.58
C THR A 67 11.42 17.70 9.70
N LEU A 68 11.19 17.70 8.38
CA LEU A 68 12.09 18.34 7.41
C LEU A 68 11.71 19.81 7.13
N GLY A 69 10.67 20.33 7.78
CA GLY A 69 10.22 21.71 7.59
C GLY A 69 9.75 21.98 6.16
N TYR A 70 8.89 21.12 5.63
CA TYR A 70 8.41 21.18 4.25
C TYR A 70 7.80 22.55 3.91
N LYS A 71 8.17 23.09 2.74
CA LYS A 71 7.64 24.31 2.12
C LYS A 71 7.38 24.04 0.63
N TYR A 72 6.60 24.90 -0.04
CA TYR A 72 6.37 24.80 -1.49
C TYR A 72 7.67 24.78 -2.32
N SER A 73 8.69 25.50 -1.87
CA SER A 73 10.02 25.46 -2.51
C SER A 73 10.67 24.05 -2.50
N SER A 74 10.26 23.20 -1.57
CA SER A 74 10.75 21.82 -1.46
C SER A 74 9.94 20.81 -2.29
N PHE A 75 8.89 21.25 -3.01
CA PHE A 75 7.98 20.38 -3.77
C PHE A 75 8.73 19.41 -4.70
N LYS A 76 9.56 19.96 -5.58
CA LYS A 76 10.32 19.16 -6.57
C LYS A 76 11.21 18.12 -5.90
N VAL A 77 11.94 18.51 -4.87
CA VAL A 77 12.84 17.63 -4.12
C VAL A 77 12.05 16.54 -3.38
N PHE A 78 10.92 16.90 -2.80
CA PHE A 78 10.04 15.95 -2.11
C PHE A 78 9.52 14.89 -3.09
N ILE A 79 8.93 15.30 -4.23
CA ILE A 79 8.39 14.38 -5.23
C ILE A 79 9.51 13.52 -5.83
N LEU A 80 10.66 14.10 -6.16
CA LEU A 80 11.81 13.36 -6.69
C LEU A 80 12.28 12.27 -5.72
N LYS A 81 12.38 12.58 -4.41
CA LYS A 81 12.75 11.59 -3.39
C LYS A 81 11.73 10.45 -3.29
N ARG A 82 10.43 10.74 -3.40
CA ARG A 82 9.37 9.71 -3.40
C ARG A 82 9.42 8.87 -4.66
N PHE A 83 9.51 9.50 -5.82
CA PHE A 83 9.63 8.84 -7.11
C PHE A 83 10.82 7.87 -7.14
N ILE A 84 12.03 8.34 -6.82
CA ILE A 84 13.23 7.48 -6.83
C ILE A 84 13.14 6.35 -5.78
N ARG A 85 12.39 6.55 -4.71
CA ARG A 85 12.22 5.51 -3.68
C ARG A 85 11.36 4.35 -4.15
N ILE A 86 10.27 4.61 -4.89
CA ILE A 86 9.26 3.60 -5.22
C ILE A 86 9.30 3.16 -6.67
N GLU A 87 9.61 4.05 -7.62
CA GLU A 87 9.55 3.77 -9.05
C GLU A 87 10.58 2.72 -9.52
N PRO A 88 11.88 2.79 -9.21
CA PRO A 88 12.82 1.80 -9.71
C PRO A 88 12.53 0.36 -9.26
N PRO A 89 12.22 0.06 -7.98
CA PRO A 89 11.78 -1.28 -7.60
C PRO A 89 10.47 -1.69 -8.29
N TYR A 90 9.53 -0.76 -8.45
CA TYR A 90 8.29 -1.01 -9.16
C TYR A 90 8.55 -1.40 -10.62
N LEU A 91 9.32 -0.65 -11.39
CA LEU A 91 9.63 -0.95 -12.78
C LEU A 91 10.39 -2.27 -12.95
N VAL A 92 11.29 -2.61 -12.03
CA VAL A 92 11.93 -3.94 -12.02
C VAL A 92 10.90 -5.04 -11.79
N SER A 93 9.93 -4.84 -10.89
CA SER A 93 8.86 -5.81 -10.68
C SER A 93 7.92 -5.91 -11.89
N VAL A 94 7.65 -4.81 -12.60
CA VAL A 94 6.92 -4.82 -13.89
C VAL A 94 7.67 -5.65 -14.93
N ALA A 95 8.98 -5.47 -15.07
CA ALA A 95 9.80 -6.27 -16.00
C ALA A 95 9.75 -7.77 -15.65
N ILE A 96 9.86 -8.13 -14.36
CA ILE A 96 9.70 -9.52 -13.91
C ILE A 96 8.30 -10.06 -14.27
N GLY A 97 7.25 -9.27 -14.03
CA GLY A 97 5.88 -9.65 -14.37
C GLY A 97 5.67 -9.88 -15.86
N VAL A 98 6.21 -9.00 -16.70
CA VAL A 98 6.21 -9.15 -18.17
C VAL A 98 6.89 -10.46 -18.57
N ILE A 99 8.10 -10.73 -18.06
CA ILE A 99 8.83 -11.97 -18.36
C ILE A 99 7.99 -13.20 -17.97
N ILE A 100 7.38 -13.20 -16.77
CA ILE A 100 6.55 -14.31 -16.30
C ILE A 100 5.34 -14.52 -17.22
N LEU A 101 4.61 -13.44 -17.56
CA LEU A 101 3.40 -13.52 -18.40
C LEU A 101 3.73 -14.04 -19.82
N TYR A 102 4.79 -13.53 -20.45
CA TYR A 102 5.20 -14.00 -21.77
C TYR A 102 5.75 -15.43 -21.74
N SER A 103 6.56 -15.78 -20.74
CA SER A 103 7.07 -17.16 -20.58
C SER A 103 5.95 -18.16 -20.39
N ARG A 104 4.90 -17.79 -19.65
CA ARG A 104 3.72 -18.62 -19.44
C ARG A 104 2.97 -18.87 -20.75
N ASN A 105 2.75 -17.86 -21.57
CA ASN A 105 2.08 -18.02 -22.87
C ASN A 105 2.87 -18.89 -23.84
N PHE A 106 4.20 -18.88 -23.71
CA PHE A 106 5.07 -19.78 -24.48
C PHE A 106 4.96 -21.24 -24.01
N ILE A 107 4.83 -21.47 -22.70
CA ILE A 107 4.77 -22.81 -22.10
C ILE A 107 3.36 -23.40 -22.17
N LEU A 108 2.31 -22.55 -22.07
CA LEU A 108 0.89 -22.95 -22.01
C LEU A 108 0.07 -22.19 -23.08
N PRO A 109 0.27 -22.44 -24.38
CA PRO A 109 -0.36 -21.67 -25.45
C PRO A 109 -1.91 -21.79 -25.48
N GLU A 110 -2.47 -22.88 -24.94
CA GLU A 110 -3.93 -23.12 -24.92
C GLU A 110 -4.65 -22.40 -23.77
N SER A 111 -3.95 -21.77 -22.84
CA SER A 111 -4.59 -21.03 -21.75
C SER A 111 -5.04 -19.65 -22.21
N THR A 112 -6.21 -19.58 -22.86
CA THR A 112 -6.85 -18.32 -23.37
C THR A 112 -7.22 -17.29 -22.28
N THR A 113 -7.00 -17.60 -21.00
CA THR A 113 -7.46 -16.79 -19.86
C THR A 113 -6.52 -15.64 -19.49
N TYR A 114 -5.31 -15.55 -20.06
CA TYR A 114 -4.34 -14.53 -19.66
C TYR A 114 -4.01 -13.59 -20.81
N ILE A 115 -4.51 -12.39 -20.66
CA ILE A 115 -4.25 -11.31 -21.60
C ILE A 115 -2.85 -10.77 -21.32
N THR A 116 -1.93 -10.91 -22.29
CA THR A 116 -0.62 -10.24 -22.21
C THR A 116 -0.80 -8.74 -22.33
N PRO A 117 -0.14 -7.96 -21.47
CA PRO A 117 -0.11 -6.52 -21.64
C PRO A 117 0.60 -6.16 -22.94
N SER A 118 0.02 -5.21 -23.67
CA SER A 118 0.65 -4.65 -24.88
C SER A 118 1.88 -3.81 -24.51
N PHE A 119 2.70 -3.45 -25.50
CA PHE A 119 3.79 -2.51 -25.29
C PHE A 119 3.30 -1.15 -24.74
N ARG A 120 2.12 -0.68 -25.21
CA ARG A 120 1.45 0.52 -24.67
C ARG A 120 1.18 0.36 -23.17
N ASP A 121 0.59 -0.79 -22.76
CA ASP A 121 0.28 -1.05 -21.36
C ASP A 121 1.54 -1.03 -20.49
N ILE A 122 2.64 -1.63 -20.97
CA ILE A 122 3.93 -1.63 -20.27
C ILE A 122 4.45 -0.21 -20.08
N LEU A 123 4.37 0.65 -21.10
CA LEU A 123 4.80 2.04 -21.00
C LEU A 123 3.95 2.85 -20.02
N LEU A 124 2.64 2.57 -19.91
CA LEU A 124 1.75 3.24 -18.97
C LEU A 124 2.06 2.94 -17.49
N HIS A 125 2.87 1.91 -17.21
CA HIS A 125 3.37 1.70 -15.85
C HIS A 125 4.38 2.77 -15.43
N ILE A 126 5.09 3.41 -16.38
CA ILE A 126 6.00 4.50 -16.08
C ILE A 126 5.16 5.70 -15.58
N GLY A 127 5.39 6.13 -14.34
CA GLY A 127 4.65 7.23 -13.73
C GLY A 127 3.20 6.91 -13.33
N TYR A 128 2.84 5.61 -13.25
CA TYR A 128 1.53 5.14 -12.76
C TYR A 128 0.33 5.60 -13.60
N LEU A 129 0.47 5.62 -14.93
CA LEU A 129 -0.52 6.17 -15.85
C LEU A 129 -1.67 5.19 -16.21
N VAL A 130 -1.54 3.91 -15.86
CA VAL A 130 -2.55 2.88 -16.20
C VAL A 130 -3.99 3.27 -15.83
N PRO A 131 -4.30 3.84 -14.64
CA PRO A 131 -5.67 4.17 -14.27
C PRO A 131 -6.32 5.30 -15.09
N PHE A 132 -5.53 6.06 -15.82
CA PHE A 132 -5.99 7.24 -16.57
C PHE A 132 -6.22 6.96 -18.06
N VAL A 133 -6.07 5.70 -18.46
CA VAL A 133 -6.19 5.31 -19.86
C VAL A 133 -7.17 4.15 -19.97
N ASP A 134 -8.23 4.34 -20.75
CA ASP A 134 -9.25 3.32 -20.99
C ASP A 134 -8.63 2.07 -21.63
N ASP A 135 -9.14 0.91 -21.25
CA ASP A 135 -8.70 -0.42 -21.70
C ASP A 135 -7.25 -0.80 -21.39
N ALA A 136 -6.51 0.04 -20.65
CA ALA A 136 -5.14 -0.26 -20.22
C ALA A 136 -5.13 -1.41 -19.20
N LYS A 137 -4.13 -2.29 -19.32
CA LYS A 137 -4.03 -3.51 -18.51
C LYS A 137 -2.86 -3.45 -17.55
N TRP A 138 -3.13 -3.82 -16.31
CA TRP A 138 -2.09 -4.01 -15.32
C TRP A 138 -1.28 -5.27 -15.60
N VAL A 139 0.04 -5.18 -15.53
CA VAL A 139 0.94 -6.34 -15.50
C VAL A 139 0.70 -7.16 -14.23
N ASN A 140 0.39 -6.49 -13.15
CA ASN A 140 -0.01 -7.10 -11.89
C ASN A 140 -1.12 -6.24 -11.27
N THR A 141 -2.23 -6.87 -10.92
CA THR A 141 -3.41 -6.16 -10.41
C THR A 141 -3.15 -5.38 -9.14
N VAL A 142 -2.22 -5.84 -8.26
CA VAL A 142 -1.91 -5.15 -7.00
C VAL A 142 -1.26 -3.78 -7.18
N TYR A 143 -0.81 -3.44 -8.38
CA TYR A 143 -0.13 -2.17 -8.63
C TYR A 143 -1.04 -0.93 -8.59
N TRP A 144 -2.36 -1.10 -8.63
CA TRP A 144 -3.30 0.00 -8.52
C TRP A 144 -3.11 0.82 -7.24
N THR A 145 -2.76 0.19 -6.13
CA THR A 145 -2.54 0.86 -4.85
C THR A 145 -1.32 1.78 -4.86
N LEU A 146 -0.29 1.44 -5.64
CA LEU A 146 0.90 2.29 -5.81
C LEU A 146 0.57 3.54 -6.63
N SER A 147 -0.33 3.41 -7.61
CA SER A 147 -0.87 4.57 -8.34
C SER A 147 -1.63 5.50 -7.39
N VAL A 148 -2.48 4.96 -6.52
CA VAL A 148 -3.18 5.73 -5.48
C VAL A 148 -2.18 6.40 -4.53
N GLU A 149 -1.15 5.70 -4.09
CA GLU A 149 -0.13 6.25 -3.20
C GLU A 149 0.68 7.37 -3.87
N PHE A 150 1.00 7.25 -5.16
CA PHE A 150 1.70 8.30 -5.91
C PHE A 150 0.82 9.54 -6.12
N GLN A 151 -0.47 9.36 -6.43
CA GLN A 151 -1.45 10.45 -6.47
C GLN A 151 -1.53 11.16 -5.12
N TYR A 152 -1.56 10.41 -4.00
CA TYR A 152 -1.50 10.96 -2.65
C TYR A 152 -0.26 11.83 -2.43
N TYR A 153 0.93 11.39 -2.85
CA TYR A 153 2.15 12.20 -2.69
C TYR A 153 2.06 13.53 -3.42
N LEU A 154 1.58 13.53 -4.66
CA LEU A 154 1.40 14.74 -5.46
C LEU A 154 0.40 15.68 -4.80
N TYR A 155 -0.76 15.15 -4.44
CA TYR A 155 -1.84 15.94 -3.86
C TYR A 155 -1.45 16.52 -2.50
N LEU A 156 -0.90 15.67 -1.61
CA LEU A 156 -0.46 16.14 -0.29
C LEU A 156 0.62 17.21 -0.39
N ALA A 157 1.59 17.05 -1.30
CA ALA A 157 2.65 18.04 -1.47
C ALA A 157 2.10 19.43 -1.85
N LEU A 158 0.96 19.49 -2.55
CA LEU A 158 0.30 20.75 -2.91
C LEU A 158 -0.48 21.38 -1.75
N ILE A 159 -1.19 20.56 -0.95
CA ILE A 159 -2.11 21.10 0.06
C ILE A 159 -1.52 21.12 1.48
N PHE A 160 -0.44 20.37 1.76
CA PHE A 160 0.10 20.22 3.12
C PHE A 160 0.50 21.54 3.81
N PRO A 161 1.05 22.57 3.12
CA PRO A 161 1.33 23.85 3.76
C PRO A 161 0.10 24.55 4.36
N LEU A 162 -1.12 24.23 3.89
CA LEU A 162 -2.36 24.79 4.44
C LEU A 162 -2.56 24.34 5.91
N VAL A 163 -2.27 23.09 6.21
CA VAL A 163 -2.49 22.55 7.56
C VAL A 163 -1.38 22.95 8.55
N LEU A 164 -0.20 23.31 8.05
CA LEU A 164 0.90 23.80 8.89
C LEU A 164 0.74 25.27 9.29
N ASN A 165 -0.17 25.97 8.66
CA ASN A 165 -0.42 27.36 8.96
C ASN A 165 -1.34 27.52 10.19
N ASN A 166 -1.08 28.51 11.03
CA ASN A 166 -1.88 28.74 12.26
C ASN A 166 -3.30 29.30 11.98
N LYS A 167 -3.64 29.58 10.72
CA LYS A 167 -4.95 30.11 10.34
C LYS A 167 -5.99 28.97 10.26
N MET A 168 -6.98 28.98 11.14
CA MET A 168 -8.03 27.95 11.22
C MET A 168 -8.72 27.70 9.87
N TRP A 169 -9.05 28.75 9.12
CA TRP A 169 -9.71 28.59 7.82
C TRP A 169 -8.90 27.77 6.80
N GLN A 170 -7.55 27.88 6.84
CA GLN A 170 -6.68 27.10 5.95
C GLN A 170 -6.69 25.61 6.33
N ARG A 171 -6.73 25.30 7.63
CA ARG A 171 -6.88 23.93 8.10
C ARG A 171 -8.23 23.35 7.72
N ILE A 172 -9.32 24.15 7.84
CA ILE A 172 -10.66 23.73 7.39
C ILE A 172 -10.64 23.42 5.88
N VAL A 173 -10.06 24.28 5.06
CA VAL A 173 -9.90 24.03 3.62
C VAL A 173 -9.13 22.72 3.38
N PHE A 174 -8.03 22.49 4.11
CA PHE A 174 -7.27 21.25 4.00
C PHE A 174 -8.13 20.01 4.30
N TYR A 175 -8.94 20.04 5.36
CA TYR A 175 -9.81 18.92 5.72
C TYR A 175 -10.93 18.72 4.69
N VAL A 176 -11.55 19.79 4.23
CA VAL A 176 -12.60 19.73 3.19
C VAL A 176 -12.05 19.11 1.90
N LEU A 177 -10.85 19.48 1.48
CA LEU A 177 -10.19 18.94 0.28
C LEU A 177 -9.91 17.43 0.38
N LEU A 178 -9.88 16.84 1.58
CA LEU A 178 -9.67 15.41 1.80
C LEU A 178 -10.95 14.64 2.15
N LEU A 179 -11.94 15.30 2.79
CA LEU A 179 -13.18 14.64 3.25
C LEU A 179 -14.31 14.70 2.21
N LEU A 180 -14.34 15.76 1.38
CA LEU A 180 -15.42 15.95 0.44
C LEU A 180 -15.33 15.06 -0.82
N PRO A 181 -14.13 14.87 -1.43
CA PRO A 181 -14.02 14.12 -2.68
C PRO A 181 -14.54 12.68 -2.65
N PRO A 182 -14.42 11.89 -1.56
CA PRO A 182 -14.97 10.52 -1.52
C PRO A 182 -16.46 10.43 -1.84
N PHE A 183 -17.23 11.47 -1.59
CA PHE A 183 -18.67 11.48 -1.87
C PHE A 183 -19.01 11.62 -3.36
N PHE A 184 -18.04 11.97 -4.21
CA PHE A 184 -18.21 12.22 -5.64
C PHE A 184 -17.33 11.33 -6.51
N VAL A 185 -16.31 10.68 -5.93
CA VAL A 185 -15.36 9.85 -6.66
C VAL A 185 -15.53 8.39 -6.23
N GLU A 186 -16.30 7.64 -6.99
CA GLU A 186 -16.58 6.22 -6.72
C GLU A 186 -15.42 5.30 -7.11
N SER A 187 -14.61 5.70 -8.10
CA SER A 187 -13.55 4.86 -8.63
C SER A 187 -12.41 4.65 -7.66
N GLU A 188 -12.18 3.40 -7.30
CA GLU A 188 -11.06 2.94 -6.45
C GLU A 188 -9.67 3.22 -7.04
N ALA A 189 -9.58 3.50 -8.34
CA ALA A 189 -8.33 3.85 -9.01
C ALA A 189 -7.78 5.23 -8.61
N PHE A 190 -8.62 6.07 -8.00
CA PHE A 190 -8.25 7.41 -7.59
C PHE A 190 -8.04 7.53 -6.09
N PHE A 191 -6.99 8.27 -5.73
CA PHE A 191 -6.66 8.60 -4.34
C PHE A 191 -7.85 9.19 -3.57
N PHE A 192 -8.70 9.96 -4.23
CA PHE A 192 -9.83 10.64 -3.59
C PHE A 192 -10.84 9.69 -2.94
N HIS A 193 -11.06 8.51 -3.52
CA HIS A 193 -11.89 7.45 -2.91
C HIS A 193 -11.35 7.04 -1.54
N TRP A 194 -10.03 6.95 -1.38
CA TRP A 194 -9.33 6.47 -0.20
C TRP A 194 -8.86 7.57 0.76
N SER A 195 -9.12 8.86 0.43
CA SER A 195 -8.51 10.00 1.12
C SER A 195 -8.82 10.07 2.62
N ALA A 196 -9.96 9.54 3.08
CA ALA A 196 -10.32 9.49 4.49
C ALA A 196 -9.40 8.57 5.31
N PHE A 197 -8.89 7.45 4.74
CA PHE A 197 -7.90 6.59 5.41
C PHE A 197 -6.56 7.32 5.59
N PHE A 198 -6.10 8.02 4.55
CA PHE A 198 -4.89 8.84 4.66
C PHE A 198 -5.07 9.95 5.68
N LEU A 199 -6.24 10.60 5.69
CA LEU A 199 -6.52 11.70 6.62
C LEU A 199 -6.52 11.24 8.08
N LEU A 200 -7.04 10.05 8.40
CA LEU A 200 -6.91 9.46 9.75
C LEU A 200 -5.46 9.39 10.21
N GLY A 201 -4.55 8.99 9.32
CA GLY A 201 -3.12 8.99 9.61
C GLY A 201 -2.53 10.39 9.77
N ILE A 202 -2.91 11.33 8.89
CA ILE A 202 -2.43 12.72 8.89
C ILE A 202 -2.81 13.40 10.21
N ILE A 203 -4.08 13.36 10.60
CA ILE A 203 -4.56 14.04 11.82
C ILE A 203 -3.93 13.46 13.09
N TYR A 204 -3.70 12.14 13.13
CA TYR A 204 -2.99 11.51 14.24
C TYR A 204 -1.58 12.10 14.40
N VAL A 205 -0.83 12.25 13.31
CA VAL A 205 0.50 12.87 13.34
C VAL A 205 0.44 14.34 13.71
N LEU A 206 -0.50 15.11 13.15
CA LEU A 206 -0.66 16.51 13.49
C LEU A 206 -0.95 16.72 14.98
N TRP A 207 -1.80 15.88 15.57
CA TRP A 207 -2.08 15.88 17.00
C TRP A 207 -0.84 15.51 17.83
N THR A 208 -0.20 14.38 17.52
CA THR A 208 0.96 13.90 18.31
C THR A 208 2.21 14.77 18.16
N THR A 209 2.28 15.59 17.11
CA THR A 209 3.34 16.61 16.92
C THR A 209 2.90 18.03 17.38
N GLN A 210 1.76 18.13 18.06
CA GLN A 210 1.24 19.40 18.62
C GLN A 210 1.01 20.48 17.55
N LYS A 211 0.58 20.09 16.35
CA LYS A 211 0.19 21.01 15.27
C LYS A 211 -1.29 21.34 15.30
N ILE A 212 -2.10 20.49 15.92
CA ILE A 212 -3.53 20.69 16.14
C ILE A 212 -3.89 20.31 17.58
N GLU A 213 -4.97 20.89 18.07
CA GLU A 213 -5.51 20.62 19.39
C GLU A 213 -6.27 19.30 19.47
N LYS A 214 -6.44 18.76 20.67
CA LYS A 214 -7.12 17.49 20.92
C LYS A 214 -8.57 17.47 20.40
N TYR A 215 -9.31 18.57 20.60
CA TYR A 215 -10.68 18.66 20.12
C TYR A 215 -10.78 18.62 18.59
N GLU A 216 -9.84 19.27 17.89
CA GLU A 216 -9.76 19.27 16.44
C GLU A 216 -9.46 17.85 15.91
N TYR A 217 -8.55 17.12 16.58
CA TYR A 217 -8.28 15.72 16.26
C TYR A 217 -9.54 14.86 16.35
N PHE A 218 -10.28 14.92 17.45
CA PHE A 218 -11.50 14.11 17.61
C PHE A 218 -12.62 14.52 16.65
N LEU A 219 -12.80 15.82 16.41
CA LEU A 219 -13.80 16.31 15.46
C LEU A 219 -13.53 15.82 14.05
N VAL A 220 -12.30 15.98 13.54
CA VAL A 220 -11.94 15.54 12.20
C VAL A 220 -11.94 14.00 12.10
N SER A 221 -11.53 13.28 13.16
CA SER A 221 -11.66 11.81 13.23
C SER A 221 -13.12 11.37 13.09
N ALA A 222 -14.06 12.04 13.75
CA ALA A 222 -15.48 11.75 13.61
C ALA A 222 -15.98 11.93 12.17
N PHE A 223 -15.56 13.02 11.50
CA PHE A 223 -15.88 13.21 10.07
C PHE A 223 -15.23 12.14 9.16
N CYS A 224 -13.98 11.74 9.43
CA CYS A 224 -13.37 10.61 8.73
C CYS A 224 -14.19 9.33 8.91
N THR A 225 -14.62 9.04 10.15
CA THR A 225 -15.45 7.87 10.48
C THR A 225 -16.77 7.88 9.73
N LEU A 226 -17.45 9.03 9.66
CA LEU A 226 -18.69 9.19 8.88
C LEU A 226 -18.44 9.01 7.37
N SER A 227 -17.38 9.60 6.83
CA SER A 227 -17.01 9.42 5.42
C SER A 227 -16.71 7.95 5.08
N LEU A 228 -15.98 7.25 5.95
CA LEU A 228 -15.67 5.83 5.76
C LEU A 228 -16.92 4.96 5.88
N ALA A 229 -17.81 5.24 6.85
CA ALA A 229 -19.07 4.50 7.01
C ALA A 229 -20.03 4.68 5.83
N TYR A 230 -19.95 5.81 5.14
CA TYR A 230 -20.77 6.09 3.96
C TYR A 230 -20.22 5.43 2.69
N ASN A 231 -18.88 5.47 2.47
CA ASN A 231 -18.25 5.12 1.20
C ASN A 231 -17.64 3.70 1.19
N ASN A 232 -17.52 3.03 2.34
CA ASN A 232 -16.82 1.75 2.46
C ASN A 232 -17.65 0.74 3.29
N GLU A 233 -17.23 -0.51 3.27
CA GLU A 233 -17.82 -1.53 4.13
C GLU A 233 -17.52 -1.24 5.61
N MET A 234 -18.43 -1.65 6.52
CA MET A 234 -18.24 -1.49 7.97
C MET A 234 -16.92 -2.09 8.45
N ILE A 235 -16.47 -3.16 7.83
CA ILE A 235 -15.20 -3.81 8.19
C ILE A 235 -13.99 -2.92 7.87
N ASP A 236 -14.01 -2.15 6.79
CA ASP A 236 -12.93 -1.24 6.42
C ASP A 236 -12.80 -0.10 7.44
N LEU A 237 -13.93 0.42 7.90
CA LEU A 237 -13.99 1.38 8.99
C LEU A 237 -13.38 0.80 10.28
N ILE A 238 -13.77 -0.42 10.67
CA ILE A 238 -13.24 -1.09 11.87
C ILE A 238 -11.73 -1.27 11.76
N VAL A 239 -11.23 -1.76 10.62
CA VAL A 239 -9.79 -1.92 10.37
C VAL A 239 -9.06 -0.58 10.45
N GLY A 240 -9.65 0.50 9.90
CA GLY A 240 -9.10 1.84 9.97
C GLY A 240 -8.93 2.32 11.42
N LEU A 241 -9.99 2.25 12.21
CA LEU A 241 -9.97 2.69 13.62
C LEU A 241 -9.04 1.82 14.48
N LEU A 242 -9.07 0.49 14.30
CA LEU A 242 -8.17 -0.43 15.00
C LEU A 242 -6.71 -0.15 14.65
N THR A 243 -6.38 0.17 13.39
CA THR A 243 -5.02 0.52 12.99
C THR A 243 -4.50 1.73 13.76
N VAL A 244 -5.29 2.80 13.84
CA VAL A 244 -4.90 4.00 14.60
C VAL A 244 -4.78 3.69 16.09
N ALA A 245 -5.73 2.92 16.66
CA ALA A 245 -5.71 2.52 18.07
C ALA A 245 -4.47 1.67 18.41
N ILE A 246 -4.14 0.68 17.59
CA ILE A 246 -2.95 -0.17 17.78
C ILE A 246 -1.68 0.70 17.72
N ILE A 247 -1.56 1.61 16.75
CA ILE A 247 -0.42 2.50 16.65
C ILE A 247 -0.31 3.41 17.89
N HIS A 248 -1.43 3.89 18.41
CA HIS A 248 -1.43 4.73 19.61
C HIS A 248 -1.02 3.96 20.85
N LEU A 249 -1.65 2.79 21.10
CA LEU A 249 -1.43 1.99 22.30
C LEU A 249 -0.03 1.33 22.34
N PHE A 250 0.45 0.88 21.17
CA PHE A 250 1.71 0.15 21.05
C PHE A 250 2.83 0.97 20.41
N ARG A 251 2.78 2.29 20.52
CA ARG A 251 3.69 3.22 19.85
C ARG A 251 5.18 2.88 20.05
N SER A 252 5.56 2.42 21.23
CA SER A 252 6.96 2.07 21.59
C SER A 252 7.25 0.57 21.46
N PHE A 253 6.27 -0.23 21.03
CA PHE A 253 6.46 -1.68 20.94
C PHE A 253 7.43 -2.02 19.81
N THR A 254 8.41 -2.86 20.14
CA THR A 254 9.43 -3.36 19.20
C THR A 254 9.36 -4.87 19.14
N PHE A 255 9.28 -5.41 17.94
CA PHE A 255 9.32 -6.85 17.68
C PHE A 255 10.29 -7.12 16.53
N ALA A 256 11.41 -7.77 16.82
CA ALA A 256 12.51 -7.89 15.87
C ALA A 256 12.11 -8.57 14.55
N TYR A 257 11.37 -9.67 14.63
CA TYR A 257 10.88 -10.36 13.43
C TYR A 257 9.87 -9.53 12.64
N GLY A 258 8.95 -8.84 13.33
CA GLY A 258 8.00 -7.92 12.71
C GLY A 258 8.69 -6.76 11.99
N ARG A 259 9.75 -6.21 12.60
CA ARG A 259 10.58 -5.18 11.97
C ARG A 259 11.29 -5.70 10.71
N SER A 260 11.83 -6.92 10.76
CA SER A 260 12.44 -7.54 9.59
C SER A 260 11.45 -7.73 8.45
N LEU A 261 10.24 -8.20 8.77
CA LEU A 261 9.15 -8.33 7.81
C LEU A 261 8.71 -6.96 7.25
N GLY A 262 8.63 -5.93 8.12
CA GLY A 262 8.34 -4.56 7.73
C GLY A 262 9.35 -3.96 6.76
N ASN A 263 10.63 -4.29 6.92
CA ASN A 263 11.68 -3.83 6.01
C ASN A 263 11.51 -4.34 4.59
N ILE A 264 11.03 -5.58 4.43
CA ILE A 264 10.81 -6.22 3.12
C ILE A 264 9.36 -6.09 2.63
N SER A 265 8.50 -5.40 3.36
CA SER A 265 7.05 -5.35 3.09
C SER A 265 6.70 -4.81 1.71
N TYR A 266 7.44 -3.81 1.21
CA TYR A 266 7.24 -3.27 -0.12
C TYR A 266 7.68 -4.25 -1.21
N SER A 267 8.84 -4.87 -1.07
CA SER A 267 9.31 -5.94 -1.96
C SER A 267 8.35 -7.14 -1.97
N LEU A 268 7.83 -7.53 -0.79
CA LEU A 268 6.83 -8.59 -0.67
C LEU A 268 5.53 -8.21 -1.41
N TYR A 269 5.06 -6.96 -1.22
CA TYR A 269 3.87 -6.46 -1.89
C TYR A 269 4.01 -6.49 -3.42
N LEU A 270 5.17 -6.13 -3.96
CA LEU A 270 5.42 -6.12 -5.40
C LEU A 270 5.45 -7.54 -6.00
N LEU A 271 5.99 -8.53 -5.28
CA LEU A 271 6.38 -9.82 -5.85
C LEU A 271 5.46 -10.99 -5.47
N HIS A 272 4.64 -10.88 -4.41
CA HIS A 272 3.90 -12.04 -3.90
C HIS A 272 2.99 -12.69 -4.96
N THR A 273 2.24 -11.91 -5.73
CA THR A 273 1.39 -12.45 -6.80
C THR A 273 2.20 -12.96 -7.99
N LEU A 274 3.27 -12.24 -8.37
CA LEU A 274 4.11 -12.58 -9.51
C LEU A 274 4.86 -13.89 -9.31
N ILE A 275 5.44 -14.10 -8.13
CA ILE A 275 6.32 -15.25 -7.87
C ILE A 275 5.56 -16.33 -7.09
N GLY A 276 5.18 -16.05 -5.85
CA GLY A 276 4.49 -17.02 -5.02
C GLY A 276 3.09 -17.36 -5.51
N GLY A 277 2.32 -16.36 -5.97
CA GLY A 277 1.00 -16.57 -6.56
C GLY A 277 1.06 -17.41 -7.83
N THR A 278 2.06 -17.16 -8.70
CA THR A 278 2.31 -18.01 -9.88
C THR A 278 2.63 -19.44 -9.46
N PHE A 279 3.47 -19.65 -8.44
CA PHE A 279 3.76 -20.98 -7.89
C PHE A 279 2.48 -21.66 -7.37
N VAL A 280 1.68 -20.99 -6.55
CA VAL A 280 0.41 -21.53 -6.00
C VAL A 280 -0.54 -21.91 -7.15
N ASN A 281 -0.71 -21.03 -8.15
CA ASN A 281 -1.56 -21.30 -9.30
C ASN A 281 -1.09 -22.51 -10.12
N LEU A 282 0.22 -22.68 -10.34
CA LEU A 282 0.76 -23.83 -11.05
C LEU A 282 0.57 -25.16 -10.28
N MET A 283 0.71 -25.11 -8.95
CA MET A 283 0.60 -26.30 -8.10
C MET A 283 -0.86 -26.64 -7.79
N SER A 284 -1.79 -25.69 -7.85
CA SER A 284 -3.21 -25.89 -7.53
C SER A 284 -3.90 -26.98 -8.35
N HIS A 285 -3.45 -27.21 -9.58
CA HIS A 285 -3.98 -28.26 -10.46
C HIS A 285 -3.48 -29.66 -10.11
N LYS A 286 -2.37 -29.78 -9.36
CA LYS A 286 -1.71 -31.04 -9.06
C LYS A 286 -1.95 -31.52 -7.63
N PHE A 287 -2.09 -30.59 -6.68
CA PHE A 287 -2.16 -30.87 -5.25
C PHE A 287 -3.53 -30.47 -4.71
N ILE A 288 -4.47 -31.42 -4.71
CA ILE A 288 -5.89 -31.17 -4.40
C ILE A 288 -6.34 -31.59 -3.00
N LEU A 289 -5.55 -32.45 -2.30
CA LEU A 289 -5.90 -32.91 -0.95
C LEU A 289 -5.74 -31.75 0.06
N PRO A 290 -6.54 -31.66 1.14
CA PRO A 290 -6.52 -30.53 2.06
C PRO A 290 -5.13 -30.21 2.63
N TYR A 291 -4.38 -31.24 3.09
CA TYR A 291 -3.03 -31.04 3.61
C TYR A 291 -2.04 -30.59 2.55
N GLN A 292 -2.21 -31.05 1.30
CA GLN A 292 -1.37 -30.63 0.16
C GLN A 292 -1.61 -29.15 -0.17
N LYS A 293 -2.87 -28.70 -0.17
CA LYS A 293 -3.23 -27.31 -0.38
C LYS A 293 -2.56 -26.39 0.65
N PHE A 294 -2.60 -26.79 1.92
CA PHE A 294 -1.90 -26.08 2.98
C PHE A 294 -0.40 -25.98 2.74
N ILE A 295 0.25 -27.10 2.37
CA ILE A 295 1.69 -27.13 2.06
C ILE A 295 2.01 -26.21 0.87
N VAL A 296 1.20 -26.25 -0.20
CA VAL A 296 1.41 -25.39 -1.38
C VAL A 296 1.30 -23.91 -1.01
N ILE A 297 0.30 -23.51 -0.23
CA ILE A 297 0.15 -22.14 0.24
C ILE A 297 1.35 -21.73 1.10
N LEU A 298 1.77 -22.58 2.05
CA LEU A 298 2.93 -22.32 2.90
C LEU A 298 4.21 -22.16 2.07
N MET A 299 4.44 -23.04 1.09
CA MET A 299 5.56 -22.94 0.18
C MET A 299 5.51 -21.64 -0.66
N GLY A 300 4.32 -21.27 -1.16
CA GLY A 300 4.11 -20.01 -1.86
C GLY A 300 4.50 -18.80 -1.01
N VAL A 301 4.13 -18.79 0.28
CA VAL A 301 4.54 -17.75 1.24
C VAL A 301 6.06 -17.74 1.43
N LEU A 302 6.68 -18.89 1.65
CA LEU A 302 8.15 -18.99 1.83
C LEU A 302 8.92 -18.50 0.59
N ILE A 303 8.47 -18.90 -0.60
CA ILE A 303 9.03 -18.44 -1.87
C ILE A 303 8.90 -16.91 -1.99
N SER A 304 7.74 -16.33 -1.64
CA SER A 304 7.54 -14.89 -1.68
C SER A 304 8.39 -14.13 -0.66
N LEU A 305 8.52 -14.64 0.54
CA LEU A 305 9.37 -14.01 1.57
C LEU A 305 10.85 -14.06 1.15
N THR A 306 11.30 -15.18 0.60
CA THR A 306 12.68 -15.34 0.14
C THR A 306 12.97 -14.41 -1.04
N SER A 307 12.10 -14.39 -2.06
CA SER A 307 12.25 -13.49 -3.21
C SER A 307 12.16 -12.02 -2.80
N ALA A 308 11.27 -11.66 -1.88
CA ALA A 308 11.17 -10.31 -1.34
C ALA A 308 12.45 -9.90 -0.58
N ALA A 309 13.06 -10.79 0.21
CA ALA A 309 14.30 -10.50 0.91
C ALA A 309 15.48 -10.27 -0.06
N ILE A 310 15.56 -11.07 -1.12
CA ILE A 310 16.56 -10.92 -2.18
C ILE A 310 16.34 -9.58 -2.92
N PHE A 311 15.11 -9.31 -3.33
CA PHE A 311 14.74 -8.09 -4.05
C PHE A 311 14.97 -6.83 -3.21
N TYR A 312 14.61 -6.87 -1.91
CA TYR A 312 14.91 -5.80 -0.98
C TYR A 312 16.40 -5.50 -0.92
N LYS A 313 17.23 -6.55 -0.76
CA LYS A 313 18.68 -6.40 -0.62
C LYS A 313 19.34 -5.77 -1.86
N PHE A 314 18.94 -6.21 -3.05
CA PHE A 314 19.62 -5.83 -4.29
C PHE A 314 18.98 -4.66 -5.04
N ILE A 315 17.67 -4.43 -4.86
CA ILE A 315 16.93 -3.41 -5.61
C ILE A 315 16.40 -2.30 -4.67
N GLU A 316 15.55 -2.66 -3.69
CA GLU A 316 14.86 -1.65 -2.88
C GLU A 316 15.82 -0.88 -1.95
N LYS A 317 16.68 -1.59 -1.21
CA LYS A 317 17.60 -0.97 -0.25
C LYS A 317 18.59 0.00 -0.91
N PRO A 318 19.22 -0.31 -2.06
CA PRO A 318 20.05 0.65 -2.79
C PRO A 318 19.30 1.93 -3.19
N THR A 319 18.07 1.82 -3.69
CA THR A 319 17.25 2.99 -4.05
C THR A 319 16.91 3.85 -2.83
N GLN A 320 16.58 3.23 -1.70
CA GLN A 320 16.35 3.93 -0.43
C GLN A 320 17.61 4.66 0.07
N GLN A 321 18.79 4.08 -0.13
CA GLN A 321 20.06 4.73 0.23
C GLN A 321 20.37 5.91 -0.67
N TYR A 322 20.07 5.78 -1.97
CA TYR A 322 20.28 6.84 -2.94
C TYR A 322 19.40 8.07 -2.63
N THR A 323 18.12 7.87 -2.26
CA THR A 323 17.22 8.98 -1.91
C THR A 323 17.73 9.84 -0.74
N LYS A 324 18.52 9.27 0.18
CA LYS A 324 19.12 10.03 1.31
C LYS A 324 20.20 11.00 0.86
N LYS A 325 20.79 10.81 -0.33
CA LYS A 325 21.86 11.68 -0.89
C LYS A 325 21.29 12.87 -1.65
N ILE A 326 20.01 12.85 -2.03
CA ILE A 326 19.37 13.96 -2.73
C ILE A 326 19.16 15.10 -1.72
N LYS A 327 19.69 16.27 -2.04
CA LYS A 327 19.59 17.49 -1.21
C LYS A 327 18.36 18.29 -1.56
#